data_0b688b0d0f91346a3a3799db61e736ba
#
_entry.id   0b688b0d0f91346a3a3799db61e736ba
#
_cell.length_a   1.000
_cell.length_b   1.000
_cell.length_c   1.000
_cell.angle_alpha   90.00
_cell.angle_beta   90.00
_cell.angle_gamma   90.00
#
_symmetry.space_group_name_H-M   'P 1'
#
loop_
_entity.id
_entity.type
_entity.pdbx_description
1 polymer ?
#
loop_
_entity_poly.entity_id
_entity_poly.type
_entity_poly.pdbx_seq_one_letter_code
_entity_poly.pdbx_strand_id
1 'polypeptide(L)' 'MKKRHHIKLVHEGDYVAEVDIELIYTDEGWSPYLSLDDAQKLDDIRDALRKGDLRQAIKHARVYTLTPVAL' A
#
# COMPACT_ATOMS: atom_id res chain seq x y z
N MET A 1 3.94 20.31 11.36
CA MET A 1 3.45 19.15 10.62
C MET A 1 4.64 18.38 10.06
N LYS A 2 4.72 17.10 10.35
CA LYS A 2 5.82 16.26 9.88
C LYS A 2 5.28 15.17 8.97
N LYS A 3 6.06 14.82 7.96
CA LYS A 3 5.77 13.71 7.07
C LYS A 3 6.83 12.64 7.25
N ARG A 4 6.40 11.40 7.35
CA ARG A 4 7.29 10.26 7.44
C ARG A 4 6.98 9.26 6.35
N HIS A 5 8.03 8.80 5.71
CA HIS A 5 7.94 7.73 4.73
C HIS A 5 7.58 6.42 5.44
N HIS A 6 6.64 5.69 4.87
CA HIS A 6 6.18 4.43 5.45
C HIS A 6 5.88 3.44 4.32
N ILE A 7 6.17 2.17 4.56
CA ILE A 7 5.82 1.12 3.62
C ILE A 7 4.59 0.40 4.13
N LYS A 8 3.53 0.45 3.34
CA LYS A 8 2.27 -0.23 3.66
C LYS A 8 2.16 -1.49 2.82
N LEU A 9 1.81 -2.61 3.46
CA LEU A 9 1.56 -3.85 2.75
C LEU A 9 0.08 -3.98 2.48
N VAL A 10 -0.26 -4.24 1.22
CA VAL A 10 -1.64 -4.49 0.79
C VAL A 10 -1.73 -5.93 0.33
N HIS A 11 -2.51 -6.72 1.04
CA HIS A 11 -2.69 -8.14 0.75
C HIS A 11 -4.05 -8.38 0.13
N GLU A 12 -4.07 -8.99 -1.05
CA GLU A 12 -5.29 -9.41 -1.73
C GLU A 12 -5.06 -10.78 -2.38
N GLY A 13 -5.79 -11.79 -1.94
CA GLY A 13 -5.65 -13.14 -2.48
C GLY A 13 -4.24 -13.67 -2.32
N ASP A 14 -3.63 -14.07 -3.42
CA ASP A 14 -2.28 -14.63 -3.44
C ASP A 14 -1.19 -13.57 -3.62
N TYR A 15 -1.55 -12.30 -3.61
CA TYR A 15 -0.62 -11.21 -3.87
C TYR A 15 -0.46 -10.29 -2.68
N VAL A 16 0.72 -9.71 -2.56
CA VAL A 16 0.97 -8.63 -1.62
C VAL A 16 1.74 -7.52 -2.35
N ALA A 17 1.34 -6.28 -2.09
CA ALA A 17 2.01 -5.11 -2.65
C ALA A 17 2.66 -4.31 -1.54
N GLU A 18 3.93 -3.92 -1.76
CA GLU A 18 4.62 -2.96 -0.89
C GLU A 18 4.43 -1.58 -1.49
N VAL A 19 3.73 -0.73 -0.78
CA VAL A 19 3.35 0.59 -1.27
C VAL A 19 4.04 1.65 -0.43
N ASP A 20 4.78 2.54 -1.09
CA ASP A 20 5.40 3.68 -0.42
C ASP A 20 4.35 4.76 -0.22
N ILE A 21 4.14 5.15 1.02
CA ILE A 21 3.21 6.20 1.39
C ILE A 21 3.89 7.18 2.34
N GLU A 22 3.25 8.33 2.54
CA GLU A 22 3.67 9.27 3.56
C GLU A 22 2.60 9.37 4.63
N LEU A 23 3.02 9.23 5.88
CA LEU A 23 2.16 9.47 7.03
C LEU A 23 2.37 10.91 7.47
N ILE A 24 1.28 11.61 7.69
CA ILE A 24 1.26 13.01 8.08
C ILE A 24 0.97 13.09 9.57
N TYR A 25 1.91 13.68 10.30
CA TYR A 25 1.79 13.86 11.75
C TYR A 25 1.51 15.33 12.05
N THR A 26 0.63 15.60 12.97
CA THR A 26 0.35 16.95 13.45
C THR A 26 0.90 17.14 14.84
N ASP A 27 1.06 18.40 15.25
CA ASP A 27 1.59 18.75 16.57
C ASP A 27 0.59 18.44 17.70
N GLU A 28 -0.62 18.09 17.36
CA GLU A 28 -1.69 17.83 18.33
C GLU A 28 -1.65 16.44 18.94
N GLY A 29 -0.70 15.60 18.52
CA GLY A 29 -0.53 14.28 19.10
C GLY A 29 -1.56 13.24 18.67
N TRP A 30 -2.37 13.54 17.68
CA TRP A 30 -3.32 12.58 17.12
C TRP A 30 -2.63 11.53 16.25
N SER A 31 -3.34 10.45 15.99
CA SER A 31 -2.83 9.42 15.09
C SER A 31 -2.48 10.02 13.72
N PRO A 32 -1.39 9.56 13.09
CA PRO A 32 -1.04 10.04 11.76
C PRO A 32 -2.13 9.68 10.75
N TYR A 33 -2.20 10.43 9.66
CA TYR A 33 -3.16 10.18 8.60
C TYR A 33 -2.49 10.19 7.23
N LEU A 34 -3.17 9.60 6.26
CA LEU A 34 -2.72 9.57 4.88
C LEU A 34 -3.20 10.80 4.13
N SER A 35 -2.41 11.24 3.15
CA SER A 35 -2.91 12.21 2.19
C SER A 35 -4.01 11.56 1.36
N LEU A 36 -4.86 12.39 0.76
CA LEU A 36 -5.92 11.90 -0.12
C LEU A 36 -5.32 11.14 -1.32
N ASP A 37 -4.22 11.64 -1.87
CA ASP A 37 -3.55 10.99 -3.01
C ASP A 37 -3.04 9.59 -2.63
N ASP A 38 -2.44 9.45 -1.46
CA ASP A 38 -1.95 8.15 -1.00
C ASP A 38 -3.09 7.19 -0.68
N ALA A 39 -4.18 7.69 -0.11
CA ALA A 39 -5.36 6.85 0.13
C ALA A 39 -5.93 6.32 -1.18
N GLN A 40 -6.01 7.17 -2.20
CA GLN A 40 -6.48 6.76 -3.53
C GLN A 40 -5.53 5.75 -4.17
N LYS A 41 -4.23 5.97 -4.02
CA LYS A 41 -3.20 5.06 -4.53
C LYS A 41 -3.37 3.65 -3.93
N LEU A 42 -3.60 3.56 -2.62
CA LEU A 42 -3.83 2.29 -1.96
C LEU A 42 -5.08 1.59 -2.48
N ASP A 43 -6.15 2.35 -2.70
CA ASP A 43 -7.40 1.80 -3.24
C ASP A 43 -7.20 1.28 -4.66
N ASP A 44 -6.48 2.02 -5.49
CA ASP A 44 -6.21 1.62 -6.87
C ASP A 44 -5.38 0.34 -6.92
N ILE A 45 -4.39 0.22 -6.05
CA ILE A 45 -3.54 -0.96 -5.97
C ILE A 45 -4.37 -2.16 -5.51
N ARG A 46 -5.18 -1.98 -4.47
CA ARG A 46 -6.04 -3.05 -3.95
C ARG A 46 -6.99 -3.54 -5.03
N ASP A 47 -7.60 -2.63 -5.75
CA ASP A 47 -8.53 -2.98 -6.84
C ASP A 47 -7.82 -3.74 -7.96
N ALA A 48 -6.62 -3.27 -8.35
CA ALA A 48 -5.82 -3.93 -9.37
C ALA A 48 -5.45 -5.35 -8.98
N LEU A 49 -5.03 -5.57 -7.73
CA LEU A 49 -4.70 -6.91 -7.23
C LEU A 49 -5.92 -7.81 -7.20
N ARG A 50 -7.06 -7.26 -6.81
CA ARG A 50 -8.32 -8.01 -6.74
C ARG A 50 -8.76 -8.49 -8.13
N LYS A 51 -8.51 -7.70 -9.15
CA LYS A 51 -8.82 -8.03 -10.55
C LYS A 51 -7.75 -8.88 -11.21
N GLY A 52 -6.60 -9.06 -10.56
CA GLY A 52 -5.47 -9.76 -11.15
C GLY A 52 -4.72 -8.92 -12.17
N ASP A 53 -4.91 -7.61 -12.17
CA ASP A 53 -4.22 -6.68 -13.09
C ASP A 53 -2.88 -6.28 -12.51
N LEU A 54 -1.92 -7.20 -12.60
CA LEU A 54 -0.60 -6.99 -12.00
C LEU A 54 0.19 -5.89 -12.70
N ARG A 55 -0.03 -5.68 -13.99
CA ARG A 55 0.65 -4.59 -14.72
C ARG A 55 0.28 -3.24 -14.16
N GLN A 56 -0.99 -3.06 -13.80
CA GLN A 56 -1.44 -1.81 -13.21
C GLN A 56 -0.87 -1.64 -11.82
N ALA A 57 -0.86 -2.71 -11.02
CA ALA A 57 -0.35 -2.67 -9.65
C ALA A 57 1.14 -2.34 -9.60
N ILE A 58 1.96 -2.93 -10.48
CA ILE A 58 3.41 -2.71 -10.46
C ILE A 58 3.83 -1.30 -10.85
N LYS A 59 2.93 -0.52 -11.46
CA LYS A 59 3.21 0.88 -11.77
C LYS A 59 3.34 1.73 -10.51
N HIS A 60 2.74 1.27 -9.41
CA HIS A 60 2.64 2.05 -8.17
C HIS A 60 3.26 1.35 -6.97
N ALA A 61 3.66 0.10 -7.10
CA ALA A 61 4.10 -0.70 -5.97
C ALA A 61 4.99 -1.85 -6.41
N ARG A 62 5.70 -2.42 -5.45
CA ARG A 62 6.39 -3.70 -5.66
C ARG A 62 5.40 -4.81 -5.30
N VAL A 63 5.12 -5.69 -6.25
CA VAL A 63 4.11 -6.74 -6.08
C VAL A 63 4.78 -8.09 -6.01
N TYR A 64 4.35 -8.89 -5.03
CA TYR A 64 4.88 -10.23 -4.79
C TYR A 64 3.75 -11.24 -4.80
N THR A 65 4.08 -12.46 -5.20
CA THR A 65 3.18 -13.60 -5.06
C THR A 65 3.51 -14.29 -3.75
N LEU A 66 2.47 -14.62 -2.98
CA LEU A 66 2.63 -15.35 -1.74
C LEU A 66 2.65 -16.84 -2.03
N THR A 67 3.68 -17.52 -1.53
CA THR A 67 3.83 -18.96 -1.69
C THR A 67 3.88 -19.61 -0.32
N PRO A 68 2.96 -20.54 -0.02
CA PRO A 68 3.01 -21.23 1.26
C PRO A 68 4.32 -21.99 1.44
N VAL A 69 4.80 -21.99 2.67
CA VAL A 69 5.99 -22.76 3.01
C VAL A 69 5.59 -24.21 3.23
N ALA A 70 6.23 -25.12 2.51
CA ALA A 70 6.02 -26.56 2.69
C ALA A 70 7.11 -27.10 3.62
N LEU A 71 6.70 -27.61 4.78
CA LEU A 71 7.61 -28.19 5.75
C LEU A 71 7.42 -29.70 5.82
#